data_b5f266f6d40776185b8c1d6716e58330
#
_entry.id   b5f266f6d40776185b8c1d6716e58330
#
_cell.length_a   1.000
_cell.length_b   1.000
_cell.length_c   1.000
_cell.angle_alpha   90.00
_cell.angle_beta   90.00
_cell.angle_gamma   90.00
#
_symmetry.space_group_name_H-M   'P 1'
#
loop_
_entity.id
_entity.type
_entity.pdbx_description
1 polymer ?
#
loop_
_entity_poly.entity_id
_entity_poly.type
_entity_poly.pdbx_seq_one_letter_code
_entity_poly.pdbx_strand_id
1 'polypeptide(L)'
;MADNGEPRLFKPGAAGMTVSDWADLVKIEVGPRNDTFTIPRFLACETSQLLKRRFGGRRNKNKVIRLENEDAWIFTIYATFMYVGGLGFHDLDWTQPQDDPTGWNTLVRVNVLGTELEDRCFLELLDRLLKKLLEASPDQQLAGNFFAPPPDDVNLLFTEVPGREFIHRVFAGLWADPATRARFEAVQQSLHPDFKEELLREKLRTRDLDREAERERRARDVAEANALLGDHHD
;
A
#
# COMPACT_ATOMS: atom_id res chain seq x y z
N MET A 1 32.69 4.12 -2.33
CA MET A 1 31.66 3.14 -2.69
C MET A 1 30.44 3.47 -1.83
N ALA A 2 29.47 4.15 -2.39
CA ALA A 2 28.23 4.50 -1.70
C ALA A 2 27.40 3.21 -1.60
N ASP A 3 27.11 2.81 -0.38
CA ASP A 3 26.12 1.80 -0.06
C ASP A 3 24.77 2.32 -0.64
N ASN A 4 24.36 1.76 -1.76
CA ASN A 4 23.11 2.14 -2.43
C ASN A 4 21.94 1.64 -1.62
N GLY A 5 21.76 2.14 -0.43
CA GLY A 5 20.69 1.93 0.55
C GLY A 5 19.42 1.19 0.09
N GLU A 6 19.58 0.11 -0.67
CA GLU A 6 18.47 -0.81 -0.90
C GLU A 6 18.04 -1.32 0.47
N PRO A 7 16.82 -0.97 0.91
CA PRO A 7 16.31 -1.47 2.17
C PRO A 7 16.40 -3.00 2.11
N ARG A 8 17.08 -3.57 3.07
CA ARG A 8 17.21 -5.02 3.19
C ARG A 8 15.82 -5.62 3.07
N LEU A 9 15.54 -6.22 1.93
CA LEU A 9 14.37 -7.07 1.77
C LEU A 9 14.42 -8.04 2.95
N PHE A 10 13.33 -8.07 3.71
CA PHE A 10 13.15 -9.08 4.74
C PHE A 10 13.49 -10.44 4.12
N LYS A 11 14.54 -11.07 4.62
CA LYS A 11 14.87 -12.44 4.26
C LYS A 11 14.36 -13.31 5.40
N PRO A 12 13.28 -14.07 5.18
CA PRO A 12 12.78 -14.97 6.21
C PRO A 12 13.95 -15.81 6.73
N GLY A 13 14.18 -15.73 8.00
CA GLY A 13 15.17 -16.36 8.85
C GLY A 13 16.00 -17.55 8.34
N ALA A 14 16.75 -17.35 7.28
CA ALA A 14 17.54 -18.45 6.71
C ALA A 14 18.85 -18.72 7.47
N ALA A 15 19.35 -17.79 8.27
CA ALA A 15 20.62 -17.96 8.98
C ALA A 15 20.37 -18.50 10.39
N GLY A 16 20.62 -19.80 10.58
CA GLY A 16 20.63 -20.45 11.90
C GLY A 16 19.37 -21.22 12.28
N MET A 17 18.36 -21.33 11.37
CA MET A 17 17.17 -22.14 11.64
C MET A 17 17.45 -23.63 11.53
N THR A 18 16.92 -24.37 12.48
CA THR A 18 17.04 -25.84 12.54
C THR A 18 15.80 -26.52 11.91
N VAL A 19 15.91 -27.80 11.59
CA VAL A 19 14.76 -28.60 11.11
C VAL A 19 13.61 -28.57 12.12
N SER A 20 13.92 -28.48 13.42
CA SER A 20 12.89 -28.41 14.49
C SER A 20 12.12 -27.10 14.45
N ASP A 21 12.73 -25.98 14.00
CA ASP A 21 12.03 -24.70 13.88
C ASP A 21 10.99 -24.73 12.73
N TRP A 22 11.31 -25.42 11.65
CA TRP A 22 10.38 -25.66 10.55
C TRP A 22 9.24 -26.63 10.90
N ALA A 23 9.47 -27.52 11.86
CA ALA A 23 8.47 -28.48 12.35
C ALA A 23 7.56 -27.89 13.45
N ASP A 24 7.93 -26.77 14.07
CA ASP A 24 7.10 -26.09 15.07
C ASP A 24 6.07 -25.21 14.38
N LEU A 25 4.92 -25.82 14.07
CA LEU A 25 3.85 -25.22 13.27
C LEU A 25 2.79 -24.57 14.15
N VAL A 26 2.24 -23.46 13.66
CA VAL A 26 1.04 -22.80 14.22
C VAL A 26 -0.10 -22.86 13.21
N LYS A 27 -1.33 -22.81 13.73
CA LYS A 27 -2.55 -22.89 12.93
C LYS A 27 -3.28 -21.55 12.96
N ILE A 28 -3.64 -21.05 11.77
CA ILE A 28 -4.45 -19.85 11.59
C ILE A 28 -5.67 -20.24 10.77
N GLU A 29 -6.85 -20.00 11.28
CA GLU A 29 -8.13 -20.22 10.61
C GLU A 29 -8.64 -18.87 10.09
N VAL A 30 -8.97 -18.79 8.80
CA VAL A 30 -9.31 -17.56 8.12
C VAL A 30 -10.68 -17.66 7.46
N GLY A 31 -11.43 -16.60 7.63
CA GLY A 31 -12.74 -16.42 7.03
C GLY A 31 -13.84 -17.29 7.62
N PRO A 32 -15.07 -17.11 7.11
CA PRO A 32 -16.26 -17.79 7.64
C PRO A 32 -16.23 -19.30 7.40
N ARG A 33 -15.42 -19.79 6.46
CA ARG A 33 -15.25 -21.23 6.17
C ARG A 33 -14.15 -21.87 7.02
N ASN A 34 -13.43 -21.09 7.85
CA ASN A 34 -12.29 -21.51 8.63
C ASN A 34 -11.20 -22.17 7.76
N ASP A 35 -10.89 -21.58 6.62
CA ASP A 35 -9.79 -22.02 5.77
C ASP A 35 -8.49 -22.03 6.60
N THR A 36 -7.80 -23.19 6.61
CA THR A 36 -6.71 -23.41 7.57
C THR A 36 -5.36 -23.22 6.94
N PHE A 37 -4.58 -22.32 7.52
CA PHE A 37 -3.17 -22.11 7.18
C PHE A 37 -2.29 -22.68 8.30
N THR A 38 -1.30 -23.48 7.90
CA THR A 38 -0.30 -24.06 8.81
C THR A 38 1.05 -23.47 8.46
N ILE A 39 1.63 -22.72 9.38
CA ILE A 39 2.81 -21.88 9.13
C ILE A 39 3.84 -22.17 10.22
N PRO A 40 5.15 -22.25 9.90
CA PRO A 40 6.21 -22.30 10.90
C PRO A 40 6.09 -21.14 11.89
N ARG A 41 6.11 -21.45 13.19
CA ARG A 41 5.94 -20.45 14.25
C ARG A 41 6.89 -19.28 14.12
N PHE A 42 8.14 -19.54 13.79
CA PHE A 42 9.14 -18.49 13.67
C PHE A 42 8.78 -17.49 12.57
N LEU A 43 8.28 -17.94 11.39
CA LEU A 43 7.82 -17.05 10.34
C LEU A 43 6.62 -16.21 10.79
N ALA A 44 5.63 -16.85 11.40
CA ALA A 44 4.44 -16.17 11.89
C ALA A 44 4.78 -15.10 12.96
N CYS A 45 5.83 -15.32 13.76
CA CYS A 45 6.22 -14.44 14.86
C CYS A 45 7.33 -13.45 14.48
N GLU A 46 7.85 -13.47 13.27
CA GLU A 46 9.03 -12.68 12.90
C GLU A 46 8.70 -11.20 12.74
N THR A 47 7.66 -10.89 12.00
CA THR A 47 7.30 -9.50 11.65
C THR A 47 6.01 -9.01 12.31
N SER A 48 5.00 -9.88 12.44
CA SER A 48 3.73 -9.54 13.06
C SER A 48 3.80 -9.49 14.58
N GLN A 49 3.49 -8.33 15.15
CA GLN A 49 3.42 -8.18 16.61
C GLN A 49 2.21 -8.92 17.21
N LEU A 50 1.09 -8.96 16.50
CA LEU A 50 -0.08 -9.72 16.93
C LEU A 50 0.23 -11.22 17.04
N LEU A 51 0.77 -11.80 15.95
CA LEU A 51 1.09 -13.22 15.92
C LEU A 51 2.19 -13.56 16.94
N LYS A 52 3.17 -12.70 17.12
CA LYS A 52 4.20 -12.84 18.16
C LYS A 52 3.60 -12.87 19.56
N ARG A 53 2.67 -11.99 19.89
CA ARG A 53 1.97 -12.01 21.19
C ARG A 53 1.13 -13.27 21.37
N ARG A 54 0.48 -13.73 20.30
CA ARG A 54 -0.42 -14.89 20.36
C ARG A 54 0.32 -16.22 20.41
N PHE A 55 1.42 -16.38 19.69
CA PHE A 55 2.15 -17.64 19.53
C PHE A 55 3.50 -17.67 20.27
N GLY A 56 4.09 -16.53 20.64
CA GLY A 56 5.46 -16.44 21.17
C GLY A 56 5.69 -17.09 22.54
N GLY A 57 4.64 -17.48 23.28
CA GLY A 57 4.77 -18.12 24.58
C GLY A 57 4.85 -19.65 24.50
N ARG A 58 5.75 -20.27 25.31
CA ARG A 58 5.90 -21.73 25.39
C ARG A 58 4.57 -22.48 25.69
N ARG A 59 3.63 -21.84 26.37
CA ARG A 59 2.30 -22.38 26.69
C ARG A 59 1.29 -22.34 25.54
N ASN A 60 1.65 -21.73 24.44
CA ASN A 60 0.72 -21.43 23.32
C ASN A 60 0.88 -22.38 22.11
N LYS A 61 1.53 -23.54 22.29
CA LYS A 61 1.84 -24.46 21.19
C LYS A 61 0.62 -24.95 20.38
N ASN A 62 -0.54 -25.01 20.99
CA ASN A 62 -1.78 -25.55 20.38
C ASN A 62 -2.83 -24.48 20.16
N LYS A 63 -2.48 -23.19 20.25
CA LYS A 63 -3.46 -22.13 19.96
C LYS A 63 -3.72 -22.03 18.47
N VAL A 64 -4.98 -21.93 18.15
CA VAL A 64 -5.46 -21.52 16.83
C VAL A 64 -5.80 -20.03 16.91
N ILE A 65 -5.37 -19.26 15.95
CA ILE A 65 -5.85 -17.89 15.76
C ILE A 65 -6.95 -17.93 14.70
N ARG A 66 -8.03 -17.20 14.95
CA ARG A 66 -9.11 -17.03 14.00
C ARG A 66 -9.18 -15.59 13.52
N LEU A 67 -9.19 -15.45 12.21
CA LEU A 67 -9.37 -14.19 11.48
C LEU A 67 -10.70 -14.31 10.73
N GLU A 68 -11.80 -14.21 11.46
CA GLU A 68 -13.15 -14.58 10.99
C GLU A 68 -13.65 -13.65 9.87
N ASN A 69 -13.22 -12.39 9.88
CA ASN A 69 -13.65 -11.37 8.93
C ASN A 69 -12.74 -11.26 7.71
N GLU A 70 -11.63 -12.00 7.70
CA GLU A 70 -10.66 -11.93 6.61
C GLU A 70 -10.98 -12.93 5.49
N ASP A 71 -10.50 -12.61 4.30
CA ASP A 71 -10.59 -13.49 3.15
C ASP A 71 -9.35 -14.39 3.06
N ALA A 72 -9.56 -15.68 2.79
CA ALA A 72 -8.48 -16.64 2.65
C ALA A 72 -7.50 -16.28 1.52
N TRP A 73 -7.98 -15.66 0.46
CA TRP A 73 -7.13 -15.15 -0.63
C TRP A 73 -6.23 -14.01 -0.15
N ILE A 74 -6.77 -13.04 0.57
CA ILE A 74 -6.01 -11.93 1.15
C ILE A 74 -4.95 -12.46 2.11
N PHE A 75 -5.31 -13.46 2.94
CA PHE A 75 -4.34 -14.10 3.83
C PHE A 75 -3.27 -14.90 3.06
N THR A 76 -3.59 -15.47 1.90
CA THR A 76 -2.60 -16.15 1.04
C THR A 76 -1.51 -15.19 0.58
N ILE A 77 -1.88 -13.94 0.25
CA ILE A 77 -0.91 -12.89 -0.10
C ILE A 77 0.04 -12.63 1.07
N TYR A 78 -0.51 -12.48 2.27
CA TYR A 78 0.30 -12.28 3.48
C TYR A 78 1.18 -13.50 3.80
N ALA A 79 0.64 -14.71 3.67
CA ALA A 79 1.40 -15.95 3.86
C ALA A 79 2.58 -16.03 2.87
N THR A 80 2.36 -15.68 1.61
CA THR A 80 3.43 -15.61 0.61
C THR A 80 4.54 -14.66 1.05
N PHE A 81 4.19 -13.47 1.54
CA PHE A 81 5.15 -12.53 2.12
C PHE A 81 5.98 -13.18 3.24
N MET A 82 5.33 -13.87 4.18
CA MET A 82 6.05 -14.53 5.29
C MET A 82 7.08 -15.57 4.80
N TYR A 83 6.78 -16.31 3.72
CA TYR A 83 7.68 -17.33 3.19
C TYR A 83 8.79 -16.77 2.30
N VAL A 84 8.50 -15.76 1.50
CA VAL A 84 9.39 -15.25 0.45
C VAL A 84 10.11 -13.98 0.88
N GLY A 85 9.59 -13.26 1.86
CA GLY A 85 10.12 -11.97 2.33
C GLY A 85 9.90 -10.83 1.36
N GLY A 86 9.08 -11.04 0.35
CA GLY A 86 8.74 -10.06 -0.66
C GLY A 86 7.45 -10.42 -1.36
N LEU A 87 6.88 -9.45 -2.05
CA LEU A 87 5.77 -9.65 -2.96
C LEU A 87 6.28 -9.30 -4.35
N GLY A 88 6.42 -10.31 -5.21
CA GLY A 88 6.66 -10.07 -6.63
C GLY A 88 5.40 -9.50 -7.26
N PHE A 89 5.47 -8.33 -7.90
CA PHE A 89 4.32 -7.78 -8.64
C PHE A 89 3.83 -8.70 -9.73
N HIS A 90 4.75 -9.50 -10.30
CA HIS A 90 4.46 -10.42 -11.37
C HIS A 90 3.83 -11.73 -10.89
N ASP A 91 3.95 -12.04 -9.60
CA ASP A 91 3.46 -13.29 -9.02
C ASP A 91 2.09 -13.13 -8.36
N LEU A 92 1.67 -11.89 -8.14
CA LEU A 92 0.35 -11.58 -7.62
C LEU A 92 -0.52 -11.14 -8.78
N ASP A 93 -1.40 -12.02 -9.18
CA ASP A 93 -2.51 -11.65 -10.04
C ASP A 93 -3.48 -10.77 -9.22
N TRP A 94 -3.18 -9.46 -9.21
CA TRP A 94 -4.01 -8.46 -8.53
C TRP A 94 -5.42 -8.37 -9.10
N THR A 95 -5.65 -9.02 -10.24
CA THR A 95 -6.94 -9.03 -10.94
C THR A 95 -7.87 -10.15 -10.49
N GLN A 96 -7.45 -10.99 -9.55
CA GLN A 96 -8.33 -12.02 -8.98
C GLN A 96 -8.70 -11.66 -7.54
N PRO A 97 -9.95 -11.59 -7.23
CA PRO A 97 -11.11 -12.31 -7.76
C PRO A 97 -11.78 -11.60 -8.95
N GLN A 98 -12.65 -12.31 -9.66
CA GLN A 98 -13.40 -11.80 -10.83
C GLN A 98 -14.17 -10.50 -10.56
N ASP A 99 -14.33 -10.14 -9.28
CA ASP A 99 -15.08 -9.00 -8.80
C ASP A 99 -14.20 -7.74 -8.53
N ASP A 100 -12.86 -7.84 -8.65
CA ASP A 100 -11.94 -6.71 -8.45
C ASP A 100 -11.03 -6.49 -9.67
N PRO A 101 -11.58 -6.02 -10.81
CA PRO A 101 -10.81 -5.84 -12.04
C PRO A 101 -9.73 -4.76 -11.93
N THR A 102 -9.75 -3.96 -10.87
CA THR A 102 -8.81 -2.85 -10.65
C THR A 102 -7.72 -3.19 -9.63
N GLY A 103 -7.88 -4.25 -8.85
CA GLY A 103 -6.99 -4.62 -7.75
C GLY A 103 -7.06 -3.70 -6.53
N TRP A 104 -7.90 -2.65 -6.54
CA TRP A 104 -7.99 -1.71 -5.42
C TRP A 104 -8.53 -2.34 -4.15
N ASN A 105 -9.58 -3.16 -4.27
CA ASN A 105 -10.14 -3.87 -3.12
C ASN A 105 -9.10 -4.80 -2.48
N THR A 106 -8.37 -5.55 -3.30
CA THR A 106 -7.26 -6.39 -2.83
C THR A 106 -6.21 -5.56 -2.09
N LEU A 107 -5.76 -4.42 -2.67
CA LEU A 107 -4.78 -3.55 -2.05
C LEU A 107 -5.26 -2.99 -0.70
N VAL A 108 -6.51 -2.55 -0.61
CA VAL A 108 -7.09 -2.06 0.64
C VAL A 108 -7.14 -3.16 1.67
N ARG A 109 -7.66 -4.34 1.32
CA ARG A 109 -7.79 -5.46 2.26
C ARG A 109 -6.45 -5.99 2.77
N VAL A 110 -5.42 -6.05 1.93
CA VAL A 110 -4.08 -6.43 2.43
C VAL A 110 -3.49 -5.37 3.37
N ASN A 111 -3.82 -4.08 3.20
CA ASN A 111 -3.45 -3.03 4.14
C ASN A 111 -4.23 -3.16 5.46
N VAL A 112 -5.53 -3.46 5.42
CA VAL A 112 -6.34 -3.75 6.60
C VAL A 112 -5.74 -4.93 7.37
N LEU A 113 -5.51 -6.05 6.70
CA LEU A 113 -4.90 -7.24 7.31
C LEU A 113 -3.53 -6.94 7.93
N GLY A 114 -2.65 -6.23 7.20
CA GLY A 114 -1.33 -5.84 7.73
C GLY A 114 -1.42 -4.97 8.98
N THR A 115 -2.42 -4.10 9.04
CA THR A 115 -2.70 -3.24 10.19
C THR A 115 -3.23 -4.05 11.36
N GLU A 116 -4.19 -4.95 11.14
CA GLU A 116 -4.73 -5.86 12.16
C GLU A 116 -3.63 -6.76 12.75
N LEU A 117 -2.77 -7.29 11.89
CA LEU A 117 -1.64 -8.12 12.30
C LEU A 117 -0.49 -7.32 12.93
N GLU A 118 -0.57 -6.00 12.92
CA GLU A 118 0.48 -5.08 13.38
C GLU A 118 1.84 -5.41 12.74
N ASP A 119 1.83 -5.70 11.44
CA ASP A 119 3.04 -6.07 10.70
C ASP A 119 3.58 -4.88 9.91
N ARG A 120 4.45 -4.11 10.55
CA ARG A 120 5.07 -2.94 9.96
C ARG A 120 5.91 -3.26 8.72
N CYS A 121 6.63 -4.39 8.72
CA CYS A 121 7.46 -4.77 7.59
C CYS A 121 6.62 -5.06 6.33
N PHE A 122 5.49 -5.73 6.51
CA PHE A 122 4.53 -5.97 5.44
C PHE A 122 3.93 -4.66 4.91
N LEU A 123 3.51 -3.77 5.80
CA LEU A 123 2.94 -2.48 5.43
C LEU A 123 3.96 -1.58 4.69
N GLU A 124 5.21 -1.55 5.12
CA GLU A 124 6.28 -0.81 4.43
C GLU A 124 6.60 -1.41 3.04
N LEU A 125 6.45 -2.72 2.89
CA LEU A 125 6.55 -3.36 1.58
C LEU A 125 5.42 -2.90 0.67
N LEU A 126 4.17 -2.91 1.13
CA LEU A 126 3.01 -2.45 0.36
C LEU A 126 3.18 -0.99 -0.09
N ASP A 127 3.68 -0.10 0.78
CA ASP A 127 3.95 1.29 0.44
C ASP A 127 4.99 1.41 -0.68
N ARG A 128 6.07 0.64 -0.61
CA ARG A 128 7.10 0.61 -1.67
C ARG A 128 6.57 0.08 -3.00
N LEU A 129 5.73 -0.94 -2.94
CA LEU A 129 5.11 -1.51 -4.12
C LEU A 129 4.16 -0.50 -4.77
N LEU A 130 3.31 0.14 -3.98
CA LEU A 130 2.41 1.18 -4.47
C LEU A 130 3.18 2.36 -5.08
N LYS A 131 4.27 2.79 -4.44
CA LYS A 131 5.14 3.83 -4.98
C LYS A 131 5.71 3.45 -6.35
N LYS A 132 6.24 2.22 -6.50
CA LYS A 132 6.73 1.72 -7.79
C LYS A 132 5.65 1.68 -8.86
N LEU A 133 4.42 1.29 -8.51
CA LEU A 133 3.28 1.31 -9.45
C LEU A 133 2.98 2.72 -9.96
N LEU A 134 3.02 3.70 -9.06
CA LEU A 134 2.76 5.10 -9.42
C LEU A 134 3.89 5.72 -10.25
N GLU A 135 5.14 5.26 -10.05
CA GLU A 135 6.33 5.71 -10.79
C GLU A 135 6.49 4.99 -12.15
N ALA A 136 5.79 3.88 -12.36
CA ALA A 136 5.83 3.17 -13.62
C ALA A 136 5.33 4.06 -14.77
N SER A 137 5.95 3.92 -15.97
CA SER A 137 5.54 4.72 -17.13
C SER A 137 4.07 4.42 -17.51
N PRO A 138 3.36 5.37 -18.15
CA PRO A 138 1.97 5.17 -18.58
C PRO A 138 1.74 3.90 -19.41
N ASP A 139 2.76 3.46 -20.18
CA ASP A 139 2.73 2.23 -20.97
C ASP A 139 2.88 0.96 -20.13
N GLN A 140 3.43 1.08 -18.92
CA GLN A 140 3.60 0.02 -17.91
C GLN A 140 2.55 0.07 -16.81
N GLN A 141 1.89 1.21 -16.64
CA GLN A 141 0.69 1.33 -15.83
C GLN A 141 -0.37 0.47 -16.52
N LEU A 142 -0.68 -0.67 -15.92
CA LEU A 142 -1.68 -1.64 -16.37
C LEU A 142 -2.74 -0.97 -17.26
N ALA A 143 -2.49 -1.00 -18.56
CA ALA A 143 -3.33 -0.60 -19.68
C ALA A 143 -4.54 0.29 -19.32
N GLY A 144 -4.30 1.55 -18.91
CA GLY A 144 -5.37 2.55 -18.78
C GLY A 144 -6.35 2.39 -17.62
N ASN A 145 -6.14 1.46 -16.70
CA ASN A 145 -7.09 1.15 -15.62
C ASN A 145 -6.72 1.70 -14.24
N PHE A 146 -5.75 2.59 -14.12
CA PHE A 146 -5.49 3.31 -12.88
C PHE A 146 -6.53 4.41 -12.64
N PHE A 147 -7.79 3.99 -12.59
CA PHE A 147 -8.88 4.86 -12.16
C PHE A 147 -8.80 5.07 -10.64
N ALA A 148 -9.34 6.21 -10.18
CA ALA A 148 -9.51 6.41 -8.75
C ALA A 148 -10.24 5.22 -8.11
N PRO A 149 -9.78 4.78 -6.91
CA PRO A 149 -10.38 3.63 -6.23
C PRO A 149 -11.88 3.78 -6.03
N PRO A 150 -12.64 2.68 -5.98
CA PRO A 150 -14.06 2.71 -5.68
C PRO A 150 -14.36 3.41 -4.34
N PRO A 151 -15.50 4.10 -4.18
CA PRO A 151 -15.86 4.76 -2.93
C PRO A 151 -15.88 3.83 -1.71
N ASP A 152 -16.32 2.59 -1.89
CA ASP A 152 -16.37 1.61 -0.82
C ASP A 152 -14.97 1.22 -0.33
N ASP A 153 -14.01 1.07 -1.25
CA ASP A 153 -12.62 0.82 -0.92
C ASP A 153 -11.98 2.02 -0.19
N VAL A 154 -12.32 3.26 -0.62
CA VAL A 154 -11.90 4.47 0.07
C VAL A 154 -12.45 4.48 1.49
N ASN A 155 -13.74 4.23 1.66
CA ASN A 155 -14.39 4.22 2.97
C ASN A 155 -13.80 3.13 3.88
N LEU A 156 -13.60 1.93 3.36
CA LEU A 156 -12.98 0.82 4.09
C LEU A 156 -11.57 1.20 4.56
N LEU A 157 -10.74 1.75 3.66
CA LEU A 157 -9.38 2.15 4.00
C LEU A 157 -9.36 3.19 5.14
N PHE A 158 -10.17 4.24 5.03
CA PHE A 158 -10.17 5.31 6.02
C PHE A 158 -10.81 4.91 7.36
N THR A 159 -11.68 3.89 7.36
CA THR A 159 -12.28 3.35 8.58
C THR A 159 -11.32 2.41 9.31
N GLU A 160 -10.72 1.45 8.58
CA GLU A 160 -10.01 0.33 9.18
C GLU A 160 -8.48 0.58 9.28
N VAL A 161 -7.94 1.56 8.56
CA VAL A 161 -6.50 1.81 8.47
C VAL A 161 -6.15 3.25 8.87
N PRO A 162 -6.49 3.68 10.09
CA PRO A 162 -6.18 5.04 10.55
C PRO A 162 -4.66 5.24 10.67
N GLY A 163 -4.19 6.46 10.38
CA GLY A 163 -2.78 6.83 10.56
C GLY A 163 -1.82 6.36 9.46
N ARG A 164 -2.31 5.79 8.37
CA ARG A 164 -1.51 5.41 7.19
C ARG A 164 -1.46 6.55 6.17
N GLU A 165 -0.79 7.63 6.53
CA GLU A 165 -0.74 8.89 5.75
C GLU A 165 -0.33 8.69 4.27
N PHE A 166 0.59 7.75 3.99
CA PHE A 166 1.06 7.54 2.62
C PHE A 166 -0.06 7.05 1.71
N ILE A 167 -0.72 5.95 2.03
CA ILE A 167 -1.80 5.39 1.19
C ILE A 167 -3.02 6.33 1.15
N HIS A 168 -3.33 7.03 2.25
CA HIS A 168 -4.40 8.03 2.28
C HIS A 168 -4.13 9.15 1.29
N ARG A 169 -2.90 9.70 1.24
CA ARG A 169 -2.53 10.73 0.27
C ARG A 169 -2.55 10.22 -1.17
N VAL A 170 -2.13 8.97 -1.41
CA VAL A 170 -2.21 8.38 -2.75
C VAL A 170 -3.67 8.33 -3.21
N PHE A 171 -4.58 7.86 -2.38
CA PHE A 171 -6.00 7.80 -2.72
C PHE A 171 -6.59 9.20 -2.95
N ALA A 172 -6.25 10.16 -2.09
CA ALA A 172 -6.67 11.54 -2.25
C ALA A 172 -6.11 12.16 -3.54
N GLY A 173 -4.85 11.89 -3.89
CA GLY A 173 -4.22 12.35 -5.14
C GLY A 173 -4.93 11.83 -6.38
N LEU A 174 -5.26 10.54 -6.42
CA LEU A 174 -6.00 9.94 -7.54
C LEU A 174 -7.41 10.54 -7.71
N TRP A 175 -8.06 10.89 -6.62
CA TRP A 175 -9.36 11.57 -6.65
C TRP A 175 -9.27 13.08 -6.86
N ALA A 176 -8.10 13.68 -6.66
CA ALA A 176 -7.87 15.10 -6.95
C ALA A 176 -7.70 15.37 -8.46
N ASP A 177 -7.42 14.34 -9.27
CA ASP A 177 -7.29 14.45 -10.71
C ASP A 177 -8.58 15.05 -11.33
N PRO A 178 -8.46 16.06 -12.20
CA PRO A 178 -9.63 16.65 -12.88
C PRO A 178 -10.50 15.63 -13.63
N ALA A 179 -9.90 14.54 -14.16
CA ALA A 179 -10.62 13.48 -14.86
C ALA A 179 -11.60 12.71 -13.96
N THR A 180 -11.40 12.73 -12.64
CA THR A 180 -12.27 12.04 -11.65
C THR A 180 -13.37 12.94 -11.10
N ARG A 181 -13.41 14.20 -11.48
CA ARG A 181 -14.30 15.23 -10.90
C ARG A 181 -15.77 14.84 -10.94
N ALA A 182 -16.28 14.42 -12.10
CA ALA A 182 -17.69 14.04 -12.26
C ALA A 182 -18.05 12.85 -11.37
N ARG A 183 -17.14 11.88 -11.23
CA ARG A 183 -17.31 10.73 -10.34
C ARG A 183 -17.34 11.16 -8.87
N PHE A 184 -16.47 12.10 -8.48
CA PHE A 184 -16.46 12.64 -7.12
C PHE A 184 -17.80 13.33 -6.81
N GLU A 185 -18.29 14.20 -7.68
CA GLU A 185 -19.55 14.92 -7.50
C GLU A 185 -20.74 13.96 -7.29
N ALA A 186 -20.73 12.81 -7.97
CA ALA A 186 -21.76 11.80 -7.85
C ALA A 186 -21.78 11.07 -6.50
N VAL A 187 -20.61 10.90 -5.85
CA VAL A 187 -20.47 10.06 -4.65
C VAL A 187 -20.01 10.80 -3.39
N GLN A 188 -19.74 12.10 -3.48
CA GLN A 188 -19.15 12.90 -2.40
C GLN A 188 -19.88 12.81 -1.06
N GLN A 189 -21.20 12.59 -1.07
CA GLN A 189 -21.97 12.48 0.17
C GLN A 189 -21.69 11.19 0.92
N SER A 190 -21.41 10.11 0.21
CA SER A 190 -21.14 8.77 0.78
C SER A 190 -19.70 8.55 1.22
N LEU A 191 -18.77 9.45 0.86
CA LEU A 191 -17.35 9.29 1.17
C LEU A 191 -17.06 9.62 2.64
N HIS A 192 -16.08 8.89 3.20
CA HIS A 192 -15.61 9.07 4.58
C HIS A 192 -15.20 10.53 4.86
N PRO A 193 -15.57 11.10 6.02
CA PRO A 193 -15.25 12.51 6.35
C PRO A 193 -13.75 12.82 6.28
N ASP A 194 -12.90 11.97 6.86
CA ASP A 194 -11.46 12.17 6.88
C ASP A 194 -10.85 12.10 5.47
N PHE A 195 -11.42 11.27 4.58
CA PHE A 195 -11.04 11.27 3.17
C PHE A 195 -11.35 12.61 2.50
N LYS A 196 -12.51 13.19 2.75
CA LYS A 196 -12.89 14.52 2.21
C LYS A 196 -11.92 15.60 2.66
N GLU A 197 -11.48 15.54 3.91
CA GLU A 197 -10.49 16.47 4.45
C GLU A 197 -9.13 16.29 3.79
N GLU A 198 -8.65 15.04 3.65
CA GLU A 198 -7.37 14.74 3.00
C GLU A 198 -7.40 15.12 1.51
N LEU A 199 -8.50 14.84 0.81
CA LEU A 199 -8.71 15.28 -0.57
C LEU A 199 -8.65 16.80 -0.72
N LEU A 200 -9.24 17.54 0.22
CA LEU A 200 -9.17 19.00 0.21
C LEU A 200 -7.73 19.49 0.42
N ARG A 201 -6.99 18.88 1.34
CA ARG A 201 -5.56 19.17 1.58
C ARG A 201 -4.75 18.93 0.31
N GLU A 202 -4.95 17.80 -0.36
CA GLU A 202 -4.21 17.47 -1.57
C GLU A 202 -4.54 18.41 -2.74
N LYS A 203 -5.79 18.80 -2.91
CA LYS A 203 -6.20 19.82 -3.90
C LYS A 203 -5.56 21.19 -3.64
N LEU A 204 -5.44 21.59 -2.39
CA LEU A 204 -4.78 22.85 -2.03
C LEU A 204 -3.28 22.77 -2.33
N ARG A 205 -2.64 21.66 -1.97
CA ARG A 205 -1.22 21.41 -2.24
C ARG A 205 -0.90 21.42 -3.73
N THR A 206 -1.69 20.74 -4.55
CA THR A 206 -1.52 20.73 -6.02
C THR A 206 -1.63 22.14 -6.57
N ARG A 207 -2.63 22.92 -6.14
CA ARG A 207 -2.80 24.31 -6.58
C ARG A 207 -1.63 25.22 -6.18
N ASP A 208 -1.03 25.00 -5.01
CA ASP A 208 0.11 25.80 -4.59
C ASP A 208 1.37 25.44 -5.38
N LEU A 209 1.59 24.15 -5.70
CA LEU A 209 2.64 23.70 -6.59
C LEU A 209 2.50 24.28 -8.01
N ASP A 210 1.29 24.29 -8.55
CA ASP A 210 1.01 24.88 -9.86
C ASP A 210 1.32 26.39 -9.88
N ARG A 211 0.98 27.11 -8.83
CA ARG A 211 1.28 28.54 -8.68
C ARG A 211 2.78 28.81 -8.57
N GLU A 212 3.51 27.95 -7.88
CA GLU A 212 4.97 28.04 -7.74
C GLU A 212 5.64 27.78 -9.10
N ALA A 213 5.26 26.73 -9.79
CA ALA A 213 5.74 26.41 -11.13
C ALA A 213 5.46 27.54 -12.14
N GLU A 214 4.28 28.17 -12.04
CA GLU A 214 3.95 29.33 -12.89
C GLU A 214 4.82 30.56 -12.57
N ARG A 215 5.10 30.83 -11.29
CA ARG A 215 6.02 31.91 -10.86
C ARG A 215 7.43 31.67 -11.39
N GLU A 216 7.94 30.45 -11.28
CA GLU A 216 9.25 30.07 -11.78
C GLU A 216 9.35 30.21 -13.32
N ARG A 217 8.29 29.83 -14.04
CA ARG A 217 8.20 30.01 -15.49
C ARG A 217 8.28 31.49 -15.86
N ARG A 218 7.46 32.33 -15.22
CA ARG A 218 7.45 33.76 -15.44
C ARG A 218 8.80 34.41 -15.12
N ALA A 219 9.47 33.96 -14.04
CA ALA A 219 10.80 34.47 -13.69
C ALA A 219 11.85 34.11 -14.76
N ARG A 220 11.77 32.90 -15.31
CA ARG A 220 12.64 32.49 -16.44
C ARG A 220 12.40 33.33 -17.70
N ASP A 221 11.12 33.51 -18.05
CA ASP A 221 10.75 34.31 -19.26
C ASP A 221 11.25 35.75 -19.13
N VAL A 222 11.14 36.35 -17.93
CA VAL A 222 11.67 37.71 -17.67
C VAL A 222 13.20 37.74 -17.74
N ALA A 223 13.90 36.75 -17.20
CA ALA A 223 15.35 36.66 -17.24
C ALA A 223 15.85 36.52 -18.70
N GLU A 224 15.19 35.70 -19.50
CA GLU A 224 15.48 35.51 -20.90
C GLU A 224 15.24 36.81 -21.72
N ALA A 225 14.11 37.47 -21.48
CA ALA A 225 13.83 38.75 -22.11
C ALA A 225 14.87 39.83 -21.78
N ASN A 226 15.33 39.91 -20.51
CA ASN A 226 16.37 40.85 -20.12
C ASN A 226 17.73 40.52 -20.71
N ALA A 227 18.06 39.22 -20.87
CA ALA A 227 19.30 38.81 -21.56
C ALA A 227 19.32 39.23 -23.04
N LEU A 228 18.19 39.07 -23.72
CA LEU A 228 18.06 39.49 -25.13
C LEU A 228 18.13 41.02 -25.32
N LEU A 229 17.68 41.79 -24.33
CA LEU A 229 17.76 43.25 -24.36
C LEU A 229 19.16 43.78 -24.03
N GLY A 230 19.95 43.02 -23.25
CA GLY A 230 21.32 43.39 -22.87
C GLY A 230 22.35 43.24 -24.02
N ASP A 231 22.13 42.32 -24.96
CA ASP A 231 23.04 42.06 -26.08
C ASP A 231 22.98 43.12 -27.22
N HIS A 232 22.13 44.12 -27.12
CA HIS A 232 21.97 45.17 -28.13
C HIS A 232 22.64 46.51 -27.77
N HIS A 233 23.53 46.52 -26.75
CA HIS A 233 24.18 47.75 -26.30
C HIS A 233 25.71 47.77 -26.43
N ASP A 234 26.32 46.91 -27.26
CA ASP A 234 27.74 46.96 -27.59
C ASP A 234 27.96 47.38 -29.09
#